data_867ef7970500393a12ea1c61ca07c63a
#
_entry.id   867ef7970500393a12ea1c61ca07c63a
#
_cell.length_a   1.000
_cell.length_b   1.000
_cell.length_c   1.000
_cell.angle_alpha   90.00
_cell.angle_beta   90.00
_cell.angle_gamma   90.00
#
_symmetry.space_group_name_H-M   'P 1'
#
loop_
_entity.id
_entity.type
_entity.pdbx_description
1 polymer ?
#
loop_
_entity_poly.entity_id
_entity_poly.type
_entity_poly.pdbx_seq_one_letter_code
_entity_poly.pdbx_strand_id
1 'polypeptide(L)'
;MSRRTSNSPLQGGRERQDRFAAFDIVVVPFPYADRLAEKRRPALVISNRKLAPFGLIWVAMITSSDNAPWSCDVAIANLARAGLPAPSVVRTAKIACIEPARIERRAGRLDKAAAKAVAQKLKGVWGSA
;
A
#
# COMPACT_ATOMS: atom_id res chain seq x y z
N MET A 1 -29.09 13.94 15.14
CA MET A 1 -28.52 13.45 14.68
C MET A 1 -28.09 13.06 13.97
N SER A 2 -28.02 13.31 13.55
CA SER A 2 -27.75 12.85 12.71
C SER A 2 -27.03 12.25 12.35
N ARG A 3 -26.87 12.01 12.09
CA ARG A 3 -26.30 11.40 11.69
C ARG A 3 -26.04 10.98 10.79
N ARG A 4 -26.35 11.01 10.37
CA ARG A 4 -26.34 10.51 9.50
C ARG A 4 -25.64 10.58 8.76
N THR A 5 -25.91 11.10 8.69
CA THR A 5 -24.85 11.19 7.82
C THR A 5 -24.08 9.97 7.52
N SER A 6 -24.72 8.94 7.61
CA SER A 6 -24.16 7.67 7.21
C SER A 6 -23.62 7.70 5.80
N ASN A 7 -24.02 8.64 4.98
CA ASN A 7 -23.58 8.73 3.60
C ASN A 7 -22.44 9.69 3.38
N SER A 8 -21.84 10.21 4.43
CA SER A 8 -20.76 11.17 4.23
C SER A 8 -19.54 10.47 3.62
N PRO A 9 -18.87 11.11 2.66
CA PRO A 9 -17.67 10.52 2.07
C PRO A 9 -16.58 10.23 3.09
N LEU A 10 -16.47 11.07 4.10
CA LEU A 10 -15.46 10.87 5.12
C LEU A 10 -15.72 9.60 5.90
N GLN A 11 -16.97 9.35 6.24
CA GLN A 11 -17.31 8.13 6.97
C GLN A 11 -17.08 6.90 6.09
N GLY A 12 -17.44 6.98 4.82
CA GLY A 12 -17.19 5.88 3.89
C GLY A 12 -15.73 5.57 3.73
N GLY A 13 -14.88 6.61 3.69
CA GLY A 13 -13.44 6.42 3.61
C GLY A 13 -12.90 5.74 4.84
N ARG A 14 -13.39 6.11 6.01
CA ARG A 14 -12.97 5.49 7.26
C ARG A 14 -13.34 4.02 7.31
N GLU A 15 -14.56 3.70 6.93
CA GLU A 15 -15.01 2.31 6.90
C GLU A 15 -14.17 1.47 5.95
N ARG A 16 -13.87 2.02 4.79
CA ARG A 16 -13.06 1.30 3.81
C ARG A 16 -11.65 1.09 4.33
N GLN A 17 -11.09 2.08 5.00
CA GLN A 17 -9.75 1.95 5.55
C GLN A 17 -9.66 0.87 6.61
N ASP A 18 -10.74 0.67 7.39
CA ASP A 18 -10.76 -0.35 8.44
C ASP A 18 -10.69 -1.76 7.87
N ARG A 19 -10.94 -1.93 6.58
CA ARG A 19 -10.78 -3.22 5.92
C ARG A 19 -9.34 -3.56 5.63
N PHE A 20 -8.45 -2.59 5.67
CA PHE A 20 -7.06 -2.77 5.28
C PHE A 20 -6.16 -2.51 6.46
N ALA A 21 -5.21 -3.40 6.65
CA ALA A 21 -4.24 -3.30 7.72
C ALA A 21 -2.85 -3.14 7.14
N ALA A 22 -1.92 -2.66 7.96
CA ALA A 22 -0.53 -2.60 7.53
C ALA A 22 -0.08 -3.97 7.02
N PHE A 23 0.65 -3.94 5.92
CA PHE A 23 1.20 -5.10 5.24
C PHE A 23 0.19 -5.93 4.44
N ASP A 24 -1.04 -5.42 4.29
CA ASP A 24 -1.93 -5.93 3.25
C ASP A 24 -1.39 -5.49 1.89
N ILE A 25 -1.52 -6.38 0.90
CA ILE A 25 -1.19 -6.06 -0.47
C ILE A 25 -2.49 -5.78 -1.20
N VAL A 26 -2.57 -4.60 -1.81
CA VAL A 26 -3.79 -4.10 -2.43
C VAL A 26 -3.53 -3.75 -3.88
N VAL A 27 -4.59 -3.67 -4.67
CA VAL A 27 -4.50 -3.28 -6.07
C VAL A 27 -5.09 -1.88 -6.21
N VAL A 28 -4.29 -0.97 -6.75
CA VAL A 28 -4.67 0.43 -6.88
C VAL A 28 -4.27 0.95 -8.26
N PRO A 29 -4.97 1.95 -8.78
CA PRO A 29 -4.50 2.66 -9.97
C PRO A 29 -3.44 3.66 -9.55
N PHE A 30 -2.20 3.41 -9.95
CA PHE A 30 -1.11 4.34 -9.67
C PHE A 30 -1.00 5.36 -10.80
N PRO A 31 -0.95 6.63 -10.47
CA PRO A 31 -0.64 7.65 -11.45
C PRO A 31 0.87 7.75 -11.63
N TYR A 32 1.36 7.33 -12.79
CA TYR A 32 2.79 7.43 -13.08
C TYR A 32 3.07 8.54 -14.07
N ALA A 33 4.35 8.71 -14.36
CA ALA A 33 4.79 9.71 -15.29
C ALA A 33 4.08 9.60 -16.65
N ASP A 34 3.78 8.39 -17.07
CA ASP A 34 2.97 8.18 -18.25
C ASP A 34 1.51 8.33 -17.88
N ARG A 35 1.00 9.50 -18.04
CA ARG A 35 -0.30 9.87 -17.55
C ARG A 35 -1.47 9.50 -18.40
N LEU A 36 -1.21 8.98 -19.58
CA LEU A 36 -2.30 8.69 -20.49
C LEU A 36 -3.16 7.54 -20.02
N ALA A 37 -2.61 6.69 -19.15
CA ALA A 37 -3.36 5.60 -18.58
C ALA A 37 -2.90 5.33 -17.17
N GLU A 38 -3.85 5.19 -16.28
CA GLU A 38 -3.58 4.67 -14.94
C GLU A 38 -3.56 3.16 -15.05
N LYS A 39 -2.46 2.55 -14.62
CA LYS A 39 -2.38 1.11 -14.60
C LYS A 39 -2.68 0.62 -13.19
N ARG A 40 -3.43 -0.47 -13.12
CA ARG A 40 -3.67 -1.15 -11.86
C ARG A 40 -2.42 -1.86 -11.43
N ARG A 41 -1.96 -1.57 -10.23
CA ARG A 41 -0.72 -2.13 -9.74
C ARG A 41 -0.87 -2.57 -8.30
N PRO A 42 -0.13 -3.59 -7.90
CA PRO A 42 -0.09 -3.95 -6.49
C PRO A 42 0.70 -2.93 -5.71
N ALA A 43 0.29 -2.73 -4.47
CA ALA A 43 0.98 -1.85 -3.55
C ALA A 43 0.84 -2.40 -2.15
N LEU A 44 1.77 -2.08 -1.29
CA LEU A 44 1.79 -2.56 0.08
C LEU A 44 1.29 -1.45 1.01
N VAL A 45 0.28 -1.75 1.82
CA VAL A 45 -0.16 -0.82 2.86
C VAL A 45 0.92 -0.76 3.92
N ILE A 46 1.42 0.43 4.21
CA ILE A 46 2.49 0.62 5.19
C ILE A 46 2.07 1.48 6.38
N SER A 47 0.90 2.09 6.33
CA SER A 47 0.39 2.86 7.46
C SER A 47 -0.50 2.01 8.33
N ASN A 48 -0.57 2.37 9.61
CA ASN A 48 -1.53 1.76 10.51
C ASN A 48 -2.81 2.61 10.53
N ARG A 49 -3.73 2.26 11.42
CA ARG A 49 -5.04 2.89 11.45
C ARG A 49 -5.05 4.30 12.00
N LYS A 50 -3.91 4.82 12.41
CA LYS A 50 -3.86 6.19 12.90
C LYS A 50 -4.22 7.20 11.83
N LEU A 51 -4.13 6.84 10.56
CA LEU A 51 -4.54 7.72 9.48
C LEU A 51 -6.03 7.66 9.17
N ALA A 52 -6.77 6.74 9.82
CA ALA A 52 -8.19 6.59 9.55
C ALA A 52 -8.99 7.88 9.72
N PRO A 53 -8.75 8.68 10.77
CA PRO A 53 -9.50 9.93 10.93
C PRO A 53 -9.33 10.91 9.76
N PHE A 54 -8.24 10.77 9.01
CA PHE A 54 -7.98 11.63 7.86
C PHE A 54 -8.47 11.03 6.55
N GLY A 55 -8.96 9.79 6.57
CA GLY A 55 -9.40 9.11 5.36
C GLY A 55 -8.26 8.79 4.40
N LEU A 56 -7.08 8.45 4.94
CA LEU A 56 -5.88 8.25 4.14
C LEU A 56 -5.21 6.93 4.48
N ILE A 57 -4.51 6.39 3.48
CA ILE A 57 -3.65 5.21 3.60
C ILE A 57 -2.34 5.52 2.87
N TRP A 58 -1.23 5.13 3.47
CA TRP A 58 0.06 5.19 2.79
C TRP A 58 0.39 3.82 2.22
N VAL A 59 0.85 3.81 0.97
CA VAL A 59 1.24 2.57 0.30
C VAL A 59 2.62 2.71 -0.31
N ALA A 60 3.35 1.59 -0.35
CA ALA A 60 4.62 1.49 -1.05
C ALA A 60 4.38 0.71 -2.32
N MET A 61 5.03 1.13 -3.40
CA MET A 61 4.87 0.50 -4.71
C MET A 61 5.47 -0.89 -4.72
N ILE A 62 4.78 -1.82 -5.36
CA ILE A 62 5.30 -3.15 -5.66
C ILE A 62 5.55 -3.20 -7.16
N THR A 63 6.72 -3.69 -7.55
CA THR A 63 7.10 -3.77 -8.96
C THR A 63 7.74 -5.12 -9.25
N SER A 64 7.85 -5.44 -10.54
CA SER A 64 8.46 -6.70 -10.98
C SER A 64 9.93 -6.76 -10.58
N SER A 65 10.38 -7.95 -10.19
CA SER A 65 11.79 -8.19 -9.93
C SER A 65 12.65 -8.06 -11.18
N ASP A 66 12.03 -8.01 -12.36
CA ASP A 66 12.77 -7.81 -13.61
C ASP A 66 13.25 -6.39 -13.80
N ASN A 67 12.68 -5.45 -13.08
CA ASN A 67 13.12 -4.07 -13.15
C ASN A 67 14.45 -3.90 -12.43
N ALA A 68 15.22 -2.89 -12.85
CA ALA A 68 16.51 -2.61 -12.24
C ALA A 68 16.33 -2.43 -10.72
N PRO A 69 17.14 -3.12 -9.90
CA PRO A 69 16.95 -3.09 -8.46
C PRO A 69 17.35 -1.76 -7.86
N TRP A 70 16.63 -1.36 -6.81
CA TRP A 70 17.01 -0.25 -5.96
C TRP A 70 17.44 -0.80 -4.61
N SER A 71 18.34 -0.13 -3.94
CA SER A 71 18.86 -0.61 -2.66
C SER A 71 17.78 -0.72 -1.58
N CYS A 72 16.69 0.00 -1.74
CA CYS A 72 15.57 -0.03 -0.79
C CYS A 72 14.56 -1.14 -1.08
N ASP A 73 14.76 -1.95 -2.11
CA ASP A 73 13.79 -2.99 -2.47
C ASP A 73 13.83 -4.15 -1.48
N VAL A 74 12.64 -4.69 -1.22
CA VAL A 74 12.49 -5.90 -0.40
C VAL A 74 11.79 -6.95 -1.25
N ALA A 75 12.45 -8.09 -1.45
CA ALA A 75 11.88 -9.16 -2.26
C ALA A 75 10.69 -9.79 -1.55
N ILE A 76 9.68 -10.16 -2.33
CA ILE A 76 8.51 -10.86 -1.82
C ILE A 76 8.69 -12.34 -2.13
N ALA A 77 9.00 -13.14 -1.10
CA ALA A 77 9.30 -14.55 -1.31
C ALA A 77 8.03 -15.40 -1.44
N ASN A 78 7.00 -15.08 -0.66
CA ASN A 78 5.79 -15.89 -0.65
C ASN A 78 4.74 -15.26 -1.55
N LEU A 79 4.84 -15.56 -2.85
CA LEU A 79 3.95 -14.97 -3.85
C LEU A 79 2.51 -15.41 -3.68
N ALA A 80 2.30 -16.66 -3.27
CA ALA A 80 0.94 -17.17 -3.09
C ALA A 80 0.20 -16.40 -2.00
N ARG A 81 0.86 -16.19 -0.86
CA ARG A 81 0.26 -15.45 0.24
C ARG A 81 0.04 -13.98 -0.15
N ALA A 82 0.96 -13.43 -0.91
CA ALA A 82 0.88 -12.06 -1.37
C ALA A 82 -0.17 -11.86 -2.46
N GLY A 83 -0.58 -12.94 -3.10
CA GLY A 83 -1.56 -12.85 -4.18
C GLY A 83 -0.97 -12.28 -5.46
N LEU A 84 0.31 -12.53 -5.69
CA LEU A 84 1.01 -11.97 -6.85
C LEU A 84 1.36 -13.08 -7.83
N PRO A 85 1.25 -12.80 -9.14
CA PRO A 85 1.46 -13.85 -10.15
C PRO A 85 2.93 -14.07 -10.52
N ALA A 86 3.83 -13.17 -10.15
CA ALA A 86 5.20 -13.22 -10.61
C ALA A 86 6.13 -12.61 -9.57
N PRO A 87 7.43 -12.94 -9.62
CA PRO A 87 8.40 -12.38 -8.69
C PRO A 87 8.35 -10.86 -8.66
N SER A 88 8.30 -10.33 -7.45
CA SER A 88 8.06 -8.91 -7.21
C SER A 88 8.85 -8.43 -6.01
N VAL A 89 9.04 -7.11 -5.95
CA VAL A 89 9.69 -6.47 -4.82
C VAL A 89 8.84 -5.31 -4.32
N VAL A 90 8.92 -5.05 -3.03
CA VAL A 90 8.38 -3.82 -2.45
C VAL A 90 9.45 -2.75 -2.59
N ARG A 91 9.11 -1.68 -3.30
CA ARG A 91 10.04 -0.57 -3.49
C ARG A 91 9.76 0.47 -2.41
N THR A 92 10.45 0.35 -1.29
CA THR A 92 10.11 1.11 -0.10
C THR A 92 10.33 2.61 -0.25
N ALA A 93 11.13 3.04 -1.21
CA ALA A 93 11.34 4.47 -1.46
C ALA A 93 10.21 5.11 -2.27
N LYS A 94 9.35 4.31 -2.87
CA LYS A 94 8.25 4.85 -3.68
C LYS A 94 6.94 4.72 -2.91
N ILE A 95 6.57 5.79 -2.27
CA ILE A 95 5.41 5.83 -1.38
C ILE A 95 4.38 6.80 -1.94
N ALA A 96 3.12 6.44 -1.82
CA ALA A 96 2.02 7.30 -2.19
C ALA A 96 1.02 7.35 -1.04
N CYS A 97 0.39 8.51 -0.90
CA CYS A 97 -0.71 8.70 0.04
C CYS A 97 -1.99 8.66 -0.78
N ILE A 98 -2.89 7.76 -0.45
CA ILE A 98 -4.10 7.58 -1.23
C ILE A 98 -5.34 7.55 -0.35
N GLU A 99 -6.48 7.79 -0.95
CA GLU A 99 -7.76 7.59 -0.30
C GLU A 99 -8.14 6.12 -0.43
N PRO A 100 -8.67 5.51 0.64
CA PRO A 100 -9.04 4.09 0.59
C PRO A 100 -10.00 3.74 -0.53
N ALA A 101 -10.83 4.69 -0.97
CA ALA A 101 -11.77 4.45 -2.06
C ALA A 101 -11.06 4.10 -3.37
N ARG A 102 -9.77 4.44 -3.50
CA ARG A 102 -8.99 4.11 -4.69
C ARG A 102 -8.56 2.65 -4.71
N ILE A 103 -8.61 1.98 -3.58
CA ILE A 103 -8.21 0.57 -3.50
C ILE A 103 -9.32 -0.28 -4.10
N GLU A 104 -8.96 -1.06 -5.11
CA GLU A 104 -9.94 -1.89 -5.80
C GLU A 104 -10.19 -3.20 -5.08
N ARG A 105 -9.13 -3.79 -4.52
CA ARG A 105 -9.26 -5.02 -3.76
C ARG A 105 -7.98 -5.32 -3.01
N ARG A 106 -8.06 -6.22 -2.06
CA ARG A 106 -6.88 -6.77 -1.42
C ARG A 106 -6.46 -8.02 -2.18
N ALA A 107 -5.19 -8.06 -2.60
CA ALA A 107 -4.64 -9.21 -3.29
C ALA A 107 -4.16 -10.28 -2.32
N GLY A 108 -3.60 -9.85 -1.18
CA GLY A 108 -3.05 -10.77 -0.21
C GLY A 108 -2.38 -10.03 0.93
N ARG A 109 -1.41 -10.69 1.54
CA ARG A 109 -0.67 -10.12 2.66
C ARG A 109 0.81 -10.46 2.52
N LEU A 110 1.64 -9.57 3.02
CA LEU A 110 3.06 -9.81 3.11
C LEU A 110 3.35 -10.73 4.30
N ASP A 111 4.30 -11.65 4.15
CA ASP A 111 4.68 -12.50 5.28
C ASP A 111 5.46 -11.70 6.32
N LYS A 112 5.60 -12.28 7.51
CA LYS A 112 6.19 -11.56 8.63
C LYS A 112 7.64 -11.18 8.40
N ALA A 113 8.42 -12.04 7.77
CA ALA A 113 9.83 -11.75 7.55
C ALA A 113 10.01 -10.58 6.60
N ALA A 114 9.25 -10.57 5.50
CA ALA A 114 9.30 -9.46 4.55
C ALA A 114 8.75 -8.18 5.17
N ALA A 115 7.68 -8.28 5.96
CA ALA A 115 7.11 -7.12 6.63
C ALA A 115 8.12 -6.47 7.57
N LYS A 116 8.87 -7.28 8.30
CA LYS A 116 9.92 -6.76 9.17
C LYS A 116 11.01 -6.06 8.38
N ALA A 117 11.40 -6.65 7.26
CA ALA A 117 12.42 -6.04 6.40
C ALA A 117 11.94 -4.69 5.84
N VAL A 118 10.68 -4.62 5.42
CA VAL A 118 10.10 -3.36 4.95
C VAL A 118 10.12 -2.31 6.05
N ALA A 119 9.68 -2.69 7.25
CA ALA A 119 9.64 -1.75 8.36
C ALA A 119 11.04 -1.21 8.68
N GLN A 120 12.06 -2.05 8.62
CA GLN A 120 13.43 -1.62 8.86
C GLN A 120 13.91 -0.66 7.78
N LYS A 121 13.59 -0.92 6.52
CA LYS A 121 13.97 -0.02 5.42
C LYS A 121 13.30 1.33 5.57
N LEU A 122 12.01 1.34 5.91
CA LEU A 122 11.29 2.61 6.09
C LEU A 122 11.88 3.40 7.25
N LYS A 123 12.17 2.73 8.35
CA LYS A 123 12.77 3.38 9.51
C LYS A 123 14.11 4.00 9.16
N GLY A 124 14.86 3.35 8.29
CA GLY A 124 16.19 3.81 7.91
C GLY A 124 16.19 5.07 7.07
N VAL A 125 15.06 5.45 6.45
CA VAL A 125 15.02 6.65 5.60
C VAL A 125 14.25 7.79 6.24
N TRP A 126 13.63 7.58 7.39
CA TRP A 126 12.94 8.67 8.08
C TRP A 126 13.97 9.61 8.69
N GLY A 127 13.72 10.91 8.54
CA GLY A 127 14.62 11.88 9.08
C GLY A 127 14.69 11.82 10.59
N SER A 128 15.85 12.19 11.12
CA SER A 128 16.03 12.31 12.56
C SER A 128 15.95 13.77 12.95
N ALA A 129 15.30 14.02 14.06
CA ALA A 129 15.20 15.39 14.57
C ALA A 129 16.52 15.87 15.19
#